data_2199fe5b6dcdba4471a225c6c222574f
#
_entry.id   2199fe5b6dcdba4471a225c6c222574f
#
_cell.length_a   1.000
_cell.length_b   1.000
_cell.length_c   1.000
_cell.angle_alpha   90.00
_cell.angle_beta   90.00
_cell.angle_gamma   90.00
#
_symmetry.space_group_name_H-M   'P 1'
#
loop_
_entity.id
_entity.type
_entity.pdbx_description
1 polymer ?
#
loop_
_entity_poly.entity_id
_entity_poly.type
_entity_poly.pdbx_seq_one_letter_code
_entity_poly.pdbx_strand_id
1 'polypeptide(L)'
;MTEVLFYHLQNMSLESVLPPLLEKSLERGWRVVVQSTSEERAEALDAHLWTYRDDSFLPHATWRAGDAQDQPIILAVEEGNPNRANVRFLVDNAALPADAHGYERLVLVFNGDDGDALAAARGAWTDCKARGFEVTYWQTDERGRWQRRD
;
A
#
# COMPACT_ATOMS: atom_id res chain seq x y z
N MET A 1 0.21 18.39 3.81
CA MET A 1 -1.13 17.77 3.60
C MET A 1 -0.94 16.32 3.14
N THR A 2 -1.72 15.41 3.68
CA THR A 2 -1.65 14.01 3.28
C THR A 2 -2.31 13.82 1.91
N GLU A 3 -1.60 13.19 0.99
CA GLU A 3 -2.21 12.77 -0.28
C GLU A 3 -2.61 11.31 -0.21
N VAL A 4 -3.71 10.97 -0.88
CA VAL A 4 -4.22 9.60 -0.93
C VAL A 4 -4.30 9.18 -2.39
N LEU A 5 -3.63 8.07 -2.72
CA LEU A 5 -3.60 7.53 -4.07
C LEU A 5 -4.35 6.21 -4.10
N PHE A 6 -5.27 6.08 -5.04
CA PHE A 6 -6.01 4.84 -5.27
C PHE A 6 -5.44 4.16 -6.52
N TYR A 7 -4.95 2.94 -6.36
CA TYR A 7 -4.46 2.13 -7.48
C TYR A 7 -5.44 1.01 -7.76
N HIS A 8 -6.11 1.13 -8.89
CA HIS A 8 -7.13 0.18 -9.37
C HIS A 8 -6.44 -0.87 -10.23
N LEU A 9 -6.40 -2.11 -9.75
CA LEU A 9 -5.78 -3.22 -10.49
C LEU A 9 -6.80 -3.86 -11.43
N GLN A 10 -6.40 -4.03 -12.69
CA GLN A 10 -7.18 -4.73 -13.70
C GLN A 10 -6.30 -5.81 -14.33
N ASN A 11 -6.69 -7.06 -14.20
CA ASN A 11 -5.95 -8.21 -14.76
C ASN A 11 -4.49 -8.26 -14.29
N MET A 12 -4.22 -7.79 -13.08
CA MET A 12 -2.87 -7.83 -12.50
C MET A 12 -2.98 -8.07 -11.00
N SER A 13 -1.98 -8.74 -10.45
CA SER A 13 -1.97 -9.11 -9.04
C SER A 13 -1.29 -8.03 -8.18
N LEU A 14 -1.69 -7.99 -6.91
CA LEU A 14 -1.00 -7.17 -5.92
C LEU A 14 0.49 -7.54 -5.87
N GLU A 15 0.81 -8.82 -5.93
CA GLU A 15 2.16 -9.34 -5.85
C GLU A 15 3.06 -8.83 -6.98
N SER A 16 2.49 -8.52 -8.15
CA SER A 16 3.25 -7.98 -9.27
C SER A 16 3.43 -6.47 -9.19
N VAL A 17 2.49 -5.77 -8.57
CA VAL A 17 2.44 -4.30 -8.53
C VAL A 17 3.15 -3.72 -7.31
N LEU A 18 3.04 -4.39 -6.17
CA LEU A 18 3.54 -3.87 -4.90
C LEU A 18 5.06 -3.63 -4.89
N PRO A 19 5.91 -4.59 -5.33
CA PRO A 19 7.36 -4.37 -5.25
C PRO A 19 7.87 -3.11 -5.96
N PRO A 20 7.46 -2.82 -7.21
CA PRO A 20 7.90 -1.58 -7.86
C PRO A 20 7.46 -0.31 -7.11
N LEU A 21 6.28 -0.32 -6.53
CA LEU A 21 5.80 0.83 -5.76
C LEU A 21 6.60 1.02 -4.48
N LEU A 22 6.98 -0.08 -3.82
CA LEU A 22 7.84 -0.04 -2.64
C LEU A 22 9.24 0.46 -2.98
N GLU A 23 9.80 -0.01 -4.10
CA GLU A 23 11.10 0.46 -4.56
C GLU A 23 11.11 1.97 -4.78
N LYS A 24 10.07 2.51 -5.41
CA LYS A 24 9.95 3.95 -5.64
C LYS A 24 9.86 4.73 -4.34
N SER A 25 9.16 4.20 -3.34
CA SER A 25 9.06 4.85 -2.03
C SER A 25 10.42 4.94 -1.36
N LEU A 26 11.20 3.85 -1.39
CA LEU A 26 12.54 3.83 -0.81
C LEU A 26 13.49 4.77 -1.55
N GLU A 27 13.37 4.86 -2.87
CA GLU A 27 14.16 5.80 -3.68
C GLU A 27 13.94 7.25 -3.25
N ARG A 28 12.74 7.57 -2.77
CA ARG A 28 12.41 8.89 -2.25
C ARG A 28 12.91 9.11 -0.82
N GLY A 29 13.52 8.11 -0.22
CA GLY A 29 13.98 8.19 1.16
C GLY A 29 12.87 7.97 2.18
N TRP A 30 11.73 7.44 1.76
CA TRP A 30 10.59 7.20 2.65
C TRP A 30 10.67 5.82 3.30
N ARG A 31 10.12 5.76 4.51
CA ARG A 31 9.84 4.50 5.19
C ARG A 31 8.38 4.12 4.96
N VAL A 32 8.09 2.84 4.96
CA VAL A 32 6.80 2.32 4.52
C VAL A 32 6.22 1.32 5.51
N VAL A 33 4.91 1.39 5.74
CA VAL A 33 4.13 0.31 6.35
C VAL A 33 3.16 -0.21 5.29
N VAL A 34 3.11 -1.53 5.12
CA VAL A 34 2.11 -2.18 4.27
C VAL A 34 1.15 -2.91 5.20
N GLN A 35 -0.09 -2.43 5.25
CA GLN A 35 -1.12 -3.03 6.10
C GLN A 35 -2.02 -3.95 5.28
N SER A 36 -2.07 -5.22 5.69
CA SER A 36 -2.99 -6.22 5.18
C SER A 36 -4.11 -6.44 6.19
N THR A 37 -5.01 -7.39 5.91
CA THR A 37 -6.15 -7.70 6.78
C THR A 37 -5.99 -8.99 7.55
N SER A 38 -4.94 -9.78 7.28
CA SER A 38 -4.67 -11.01 8.02
C SER A 38 -3.17 -11.27 8.14
N GLU A 39 -2.80 -11.96 9.22
CA GLU A 39 -1.40 -12.36 9.44
C GLU A 39 -0.89 -13.24 8.30
N GLU A 40 -1.76 -14.13 7.82
CA GLU A 40 -1.44 -15.02 6.72
C GLU A 40 -1.06 -14.28 5.44
N ARG A 41 -1.83 -13.23 5.10
CA ARG A 41 -1.54 -12.40 3.94
C ARG A 41 -0.27 -11.61 4.12
N ALA A 42 -0.05 -11.04 5.30
CA ALA A 42 1.18 -10.29 5.58
C ALA A 42 2.41 -11.18 5.46
N GLU A 43 2.34 -12.40 5.97
CA GLU A 43 3.45 -13.38 5.88
C GLU A 43 3.69 -13.81 4.43
N ALA A 44 2.62 -13.98 3.64
CA ALA A 44 2.73 -14.34 2.23
C ALA A 44 3.40 -13.22 1.44
N LEU A 45 3.05 -11.98 1.71
CA LEU A 45 3.69 -10.82 1.06
C LEU A 45 5.15 -10.69 1.48
N ASP A 46 5.46 -10.93 2.75
CA ASP A 46 6.83 -10.94 3.24
C ASP A 46 7.69 -11.95 2.47
N ALA A 47 7.21 -13.16 2.34
CA ALA A 47 7.91 -14.21 1.60
C ALA A 47 8.08 -13.82 0.12
N HIS A 48 7.05 -13.25 -0.49
CA HIS A 48 7.10 -12.81 -1.89
C HIS A 48 8.16 -11.72 -2.10
N LEU A 49 8.26 -10.77 -1.19
CA LEU A 49 9.22 -9.68 -1.31
C LEU A 49 10.67 -10.13 -1.22
N TRP A 50 10.93 -11.29 -0.61
CA TRP A 50 12.27 -11.87 -0.58
C TRP A 50 12.67 -12.52 -1.91
N THR A 51 11.70 -12.95 -2.73
CA THR A 51 11.96 -13.80 -3.88
C THR A 51 11.39 -13.31 -5.20
N TYR A 52 10.79 -12.12 -5.26
CA TYR A 52 10.12 -11.66 -6.48
C TYR A 52 11.09 -11.40 -7.65
N ARG A 53 12.34 -11.10 -7.36
CA ARG A 53 13.40 -10.93 -8.37
C ARG A 53 14.74 -11.31 -7.76
N ASP A 54 15.57 -12.01 -8.57
CA ASP A 54 16.89 -12.44 -8.13
C ASP A 54 17.87 -11.27 -7.96
N ASP A 55 17.69 -10.22 -8.75
CA ASP A 55 18.60 -9.08 -8.80
C ASP A 55 18.12 -7.86 -7.98
N SER A 56 17.10 -8.03 -7.18
CA SER A 56 16.56 -6.95 -6.38
C SER A 56 16.47 -7.32 -4.90
N PHE A 57 16.71 -6.35 -4.06
CA PHE A 57 16.64 -6.52 -2.62
C PHE A 57 15.84 -5.37 -2.00
N LEU A 58 14.74 -5.73 -1.32
CA LEU A 58 13.93 -4.78 -0.55
C LEU A 58 14.11 -5.11 0.93
N PRO A 59 14.80 -4.26 1.71
CA PRO A 59 14.92 -4.49 3.15
C PRO A 59 13.56 -4.34 3.81
N HIS A 60 13.07 -5.42 4.40
CA HIS A 60 11.73 -5.44 4.99
C HIS A 60 11.64 -6.50 6.09
N ALA A 61 10.60 -6.36 6.92
CA ALA A 61 10.27 -7.33 7.97
C ALA A 61 8.79 -7.26 8.27
N THR A 62 8.28 -8.24 9.02
CA THR A 62 6.92 -8.18 9.55
C THR A 62 6.92 -7.41 10.87
N TRP A 63 5.73 -7.04 11.33
CA TRP A 63 5.53 -6.34 12.61
C TRP A 63 6.06 -7.13 13.82
N ARG A 64 6.29 -8.44 13.66
CA ARG A 64 6.78 -9.32 14.73
C ARG A 64 8.30 -9.24 14.92
N ALA A 65 9.01 -8.60 14.00
CA ALA A 65 10.46 -8.51 14.10
C ALA A 65 10.87 -7.66 15.30
N GLY A 66 11.90 -8.11 16.02
CA GLY A 66 12.41 -7.37 17.18
C GLY A 66 12.99 -6.02 16.85
N ASP A 67 13.40 -5.80 15.59
CA ASP A 67 13.97 -4.57 15.09
C ASP A 67 13.01 -3.83 14.13
N ALA A 68 11.69 -4.03 14.27
CA ALA A 68 10.70 -3.44 13.39
C ALA A 68 10.87 -1.93 13.26
N GLN A 69 11.20 -1.25 14.34
CA GLN A 69 11.39 0.21 14.36
C GLN A 69 12.51 0.69 13.43
N ASP A 70 13.46 -0.17 13.12
CA ASP A 70 14.62 0.16 12.29
C ASP A 70 14.46 -0.27 10.83
N GLN A 71 13.38 -0.97 10.50
CA GLN A 71 13.17 -1.46 9.15
C GLN A 71 12.55 -0.40 8.25
N PRO A 72 13.04 -0.24 7.01
CA PRO A 72 12.46 0.72 6.07
C PRO A 72 11.06 0.32 5.59
N ILE A 73 10.76 -0.98 5.55
CA ILE A 73 9.44 -1.48 5.18
C ILE A 73 8.97 -2.47 6.23
N ILE A 74 7.78 -2.24 6.78
CA ILE A 74 7.14 -3.16 7.72
C ILE A 74 5.81 -3.64 7.14
N LEU A 75 5.60 -4.94 7.18
CA LEU A 75 4.31 -5.57 6.85
C LEU A 75 3.54 -5.77 8.14
N ALA A 76 2.32 -5.26 8.20
CA ALA A 76 1.50 -5.25 9.41
C ALA A 76 0.06 -5.63 9.12
N VAL A 77 -0.72 -5.90 10.17
CA VAL A 77 -2.15 -6.24 10.07
C VAL A 77 -3.02 -5.28 10.89
N GLU A 78 -2.41 -4.41 11.66
CA GLU A 78 -3.11 -3.49 12.56
C GLU A 78 -2.67 -2.06 12.32
N GLU A 79 -3.38 -1.13 12.93
CA GLU A 79 -2.98 0.27 12.97
C GLU A 79 -1.70 0.42 13.80
N GLY A 80 -1.05 1.53 13.66
CA GLY A 80 0.20 1.82 14.35
C GLY A 80 1.31 2.08 13.33
N ASN A 81 2.35 2.74 13.78
CA ASN A 81 3.45 3.13 12.90
C ASN A 81 4.79 2.82 13.58
N PRO A 82 5.18 1.52 13.61
CA PRO A 82 6.34 1.09 14.38
C PRO A 82 7.68 1.62 13.85
N ASN A 83 7.77 1.92 12.56
CA ASN A 83 9.03 2.36 11.92
C ASN A 83 9.00 3.83 11.49
N ARG A 84 8.06 4.61 12.00
CA ARG A 84 7.90 6.03 11.64
C ARG A 84 7.78 6.22 10.13
N ALA A 85 6.88 5.46 9.52
CA ALA A 85 6.70 5.49 8.08
C ALA A 85 6.12 6.81 7.60
N ASN A 86 6.59 7.25 6.45
CA ASN A 86 6.05 8.40 5.73
C ASN A 86 4.85 8.00 4.88
N VAL A 87 4.82 6.74 4.44
CA VAL A 87 3.82 6.21 3.52
C VAL A 87 3.22 4.94 4.13
N ARG A 88 1.89 4.84 4.02
CA ARG A 88 1.19 3.62 4.41
C ARG A 88 0.43 3.07 3.20
N PHE A 89 0.73 1.82 2.87
CA PHE A 89 0.01 1.09 1.84
C PHE A 89 -1.10 0.29 2.50
N LEU A 90 -2.30 0.40 1.97
CA LEU A 90 -3.46 -0.37 2.43
C LEU A 90 -3.81 -1.37 1.35
N VAL A 91 -3.63 -2.65 1.65
CA VAL A 91 -3.86 -3.75 0.70
C VAL A 91 -4.91 -4.71 1.26
N ASP A 92 -5.43 -5.59 0.41
CA ASP A 92 -6.44 -6.59 0.80
C ASP A 92 -7.66 -5.96 1.52
N ASN A 93 -8.09 -4.79 1.07
CA ASN A 93 -9.23 -4.03 1.62
C ASN A 93 -9.04 -3.54 3.06
N ALA A 94 -7.80 -3.33 3.47
CA ALA A 94 -7.53 -2.74 4.79
C ALA A 94 -8.14 -1.35 4.88
N ALA A 95 -8.72 -1.03 6.04
CA ALA A 95 -9.40 0.23 6.25
C ALA A 95 -8.41 1.38 6.52
N LEU A 96 -8.85 2.61 6.26
CA LEU A 96 -8.07 3.80 6.58
C LEU A 96 -7.77 3.85 8.08
N PRO A 97 -6.53 4.15 8.48
CA PRO A 97 -6.20 4.25 9.90
C PRO A 97 -6.76 5.52 10.53
N ALA A 98 -6.96 5.49 11.84
CA ALA A 98 -7.42 6.65 12.58
C ALA A 98 -6.41 7.81 12.50
N ASP A 99 -5.12 7.50 12.41
CA ASP A 99 -4.02 8.46 12.32
C ASP A 99 -3.62 8.81 10.88
N ALA A 100 -4.57 8.71 9.94
CA ALA A 100 -4.31 8.92 8.51
C ALA A 100 -3.56 10.24 8.21
N HIS A 101 -3.86 11.30 8.94
CA HIS A 101 -3.20 12.60 8.76
C HIS A 101 -1.71 12.61 9.15
N GLY A 102 -1.25 11.58 9.84
CA GLY A 102 0.14 11.46 10.26
C GLY A 102 1.11 11.00 9.17
N TYR A 103 0.58 10.65 8.00
CA TYR A 103 1.39 10.19 6.87
C TYR A 103 1.48 11.26 5.79
N GLU A 104 2.57 11.25 5.04
CA GLU A 104 2.71 12.10 3.85
C GLU A 104 1.84 11.55 2.73
N ARG A 105 1.72 10.21 2.66
CA ARG A 105 0.94 9.55 1.61
C ARG A 105 0.29 8.28 2.14
N LEU A 106 -0.95 8.07 1.69
CA LEU A 106 -1.66 6.81 1.86
C LEU A 106 -1.89 6.25 0.46
N VAL A 107 -1.63 4.96 0.28
CA VAL A 107 -1.80 4.29 -1.01
C VAL A 107 -2.74 3.11 -0.82
N LEU A 108 -3.90 3.15 -1.47
CA LEU A 108 -4.85 2.05 -1.44
C LEU A 108 -4.72 1.27 -2.75
N VAL A 109 -4.36 0.00 -2.64
CA VAL A 109 -4.23 -0.88 -3.81
C VAL A 109 -5.36 -1.90 -3.73
N PHE A 110 -6.22 -1.91 -4.71
CA PHE A 110 -7.40 -2.78 -4.69
C PHE A 110 -7.60 -3.48 -6.03
N ASN A 111 -8.20 -4.68 -5.97
CA ASN A 111 -8.50 -5.48 -7.15
C ASN A 111 -9.81 -4.97 -7.78
N GLY A 112 -9.69 -4.27 -8.90
CA GLY A 112 -10.85 -3.73 -9.62
C GLY A 112 -11.73 -4.79 -10.27
N ASP A 113 -11.24 -6.03 -10.38
CA ASP A 113 -12.00 -7.16 -10.92
C ASP A 113 -12.88 -7.81 -9.83
N ASP A 114 -12.73 -7.42 -8.59
CA ASP A 114 -13.54 -7.89 -7.46
C ASP A 114 -14.58 -6.81 -7.11
N GLY A 115 -15.86 -7.14 -7.25
CA GLY A 115 -16.95 -6.19 -7.00
C GLY A 115 -16.99 -5.65 -5.58
N ASP A 116 -16.67 -6.48 -4.58
CA ASP A 116 -16.65 -6.05 -3.18
C ASP A 116 -15.51 -5.10 -2.91
N ALA A 117 -14.33 -5.39 -3.47
CA ALA A 117 -13.17 -4.52 -3.33
C ALA A 117 -13.41 -3.17 -4.01
N LEU A 118 -14.04 -3.19 -5.18
CA LEU A 118 -14.38 -1.96 -5.91
C LEU A 118 -15.36 -1.10 -5.12
N ALA A 119 -16.39 -1.71 -4.52
CA ALA A 119 -17.36 -1.00 -3.70
C ALA A 119 -16.70 -0.39 -2.47
N ALA A 120 -15.82 -1.13 -1.79
CA ALA A 120 -15.07 -0.64 -0.64
C ALA A 120 -14.17 0.55 -1.02
N ALA A 121 -13.52 0.48 -2.18
CA ALA A 121 -12.67 1.56 -2.67
C ALA A 121 -13.48 2.82 -2.97
N ARG A 122 -14.68 2.68 -3.54
CA ARG A 122 -15.57 3.83 -3.78
C ARG A 122 -16.00 4.51 -2.49
N GLY A 123 -16.30 3.72 -1.46
CA GLY A 123 -16.64 4.25 -0.15
C GLY A 123 -15.46 4.99 0.48
N ALA A 124 -14.27 4.42 0.39
CA ALA A 124 -13.05 5.05 0.90
C ALA A 124 -12.75 6.35 0.15
N TRP A 125 -12.96 6.38 -1.16
CA TRP A 125 -12.80 7.58 -1.99
C TRP A 125 -13.68 8.72 -1.47
N THR A 126 -14.96 8.44 -1.29
CA THR A 126 -15.93 9.42 -0.79
C THR A 126 -15.52 9.92 0.60
N ASP A 127 -15.15 9.01 1.48
CA ASP A 127 -14.72 9.35 2.84
C ASP A 127 -13.47 10.22 2.84
N CYS A 128 -12.47 9.88 2.04
CA CYS A 128 -11.23 10.67 1.93
C CYS A 128 -11.51 12.09 1.44
N LYS A 129 -12.37 12.24 0.44
CA LYS A 129 -12.74 13.56 -0.05
C LYS A 129 -13.49 14.37 1.01
N ALA A 130 -14.40 13.75 1.73
CA ALA A 130 -15.13 14.41 2.81
C ALA A 130 -14.21 14.86 3.94
N ARG A 131 -13.13 14.11 4.19
CA ARG A 131 -12.14 14.43 5.23
C ARG A 131 -11.10 15.46 4.78
N GLY A 132 -11.17 15.92 3.55
CA GLY A 132 -10.30 16.99 3.04
C GLY A 132 -8.95 16.53 2.51
N PHE A 133 -8.75 15.24 2.29
CA PHE A 133 -7.51 14.73 1.69
C PHE A 133 -7.42 15.11 0.22
N GLU A 134 -6.18 15.25 -0.25
CA GLU A 134 -5.91 15.38 -1.68
C GLU A 134 -5.89 13.97 -2.28
N VAL A 135 -6.88 13.66 -3.13
CA VAL A 135 -7.12 12.31 -3.60
C VAL A 135 -6.91 12.20 -5.10
N THR A 136 -6.16 11.17 -5.53
CA THR A 136 -5.96 10.85 -6.94
C THR A 136 -6.30 9.38 -7.20
N TYR A 137 -6.74 9.09 -8.41
CA TYR A 137 -7.16 7.74 -8.82
C TYR A 137 -6.31 7.31 -10.02
N TRP A 138 -5.72 6.12 -9.92
CA TRP A 138 -4.80 5.60 -10.92
C TRP A 138 -5.26 4.24 -11.43
N GLN A 139 -5.14 4.07 -12.75
CA GLN A 139 -5.54 2.86 -13.44
C GLN A 139 -4.55 2.63 -14.58
N THR A 140 -4.30 1.37 -14.93
CA THR A 140 -3.41 1.08 -16.05
C THR A 140 -4.14 1.23 -17.38
N ASP A 141 -3.40 1.64 -18.42
CA ASP A 141 -3.89 1.65 -19.79
C ASP A 141 -3.72 0.24 -20.41
N GLU A 142 -4.02 0.11 -21.70
CA GLU A 142 -3.92 -1.15 -22.44
C GLU A 142 -2.48 -1.69 -22.47
N ARG A 143 -1.49 -0.82 -22.29
CA ARG A 143 -0.06 -1.19 -22.28
C ARG A 143 0.50 -1.42 -20.88
N GLY A 144 -0.37 -1.38 -19.86
CA GLY A 144 0.03 -1.57 -18.47
C GLY A 144 0.68 -0.36 -17.81
N ARG A 145 0.55 0.81 -18.40
CA ARG A 145 1.08 2.04 -17.81
C ARG A 145 0.05 2.71 -16.91
N TRP A 146 0.51 3.20 -15.77
CA TRP A 146 -0.35 3.89 -14.84
C TRP A 146 -0.78 5.25 -15.38
N GLN A 147 -2.08 5.52 -15.35
CA GLN A 147 -2.67 6.78 -15.76
C GLN A 147 -3.63 7.29 -14.71
N ARG A 148 -3.57 8.60 -14.46
CA ARG A 148 -4.50 9.26 -13.56
C ARG A 148 -5.89 9.36 -14.21
N ARG A 149 -6.94 8.97 -13.47
CA ARG A 149 -8.31 8.86 -13.99
C ARG A 149 -9.34 9.71 -13.23
N ASP A 150 -8.93 10.59 -12.36
CA ASP A 150 -9.88 11.41 -11.60
C ASP A 150 -10.26 12.73 -12.27
#